data_cf4cfe5de57c9ab1dd567ff88fcea433
#
_entry.id   cf4cfe5de57c9ab1dd567ff88fcea433
#
_cell.length_a   1.000
_cell.length_b   1.000
_cell.length_c   1.000
_cell.angle_alpha   90.00
_cell.angle_beta   90.00
_cell.angle_gamma   90.00
#
_symmetry.space_group_name_H-M   'P 1'
#
loop_
_entity.id
_entity.type
_entity.pdbx_description
1 polymer ?
#
loop_
_entity_poly.entity_id
_entity_poly.type
_entity_poly.pdbx_seq_one_letter_code
_entity_poly.pdbx_strand_id
1 'polypeptide(L)'
;MRTYSLAYLTANASTVPQAIGIAAELGYAYVGLRVQPNGPGAPYQTLIGDAAVLRETQAVMRDTGVGVYDLEIIRIGEQFKVADHAALMAIGQTLGAKAVLIAADDTNESRLADNYAALCDAMRPYGLTADLEFMPWTAVKDAKSAMRVIELAGRPSNAGILVDALHFGRSTTTLQDIAAIPRELLHYAQMCDAQAGLNFTTEELIHTARQERFLPGEGNIDVTGLFATLPQDLPVSIEIVNLERSKPIGDKAWAELCLSATKKVLGDA
;
A
#
# COMPACT_ATOMS: atom_id res chain seq x y z
N MET A 1 5.24 3.83 20.31
CA MET A 1 5.93 4.40 19.13
C MET A 1 5.37 3.72 17.90
N ARG A 2 4.94 4.46 16.89
CA ARG A 2 4.40 3.90 15.66
C ARG A 2 5.48 3.14 14.88
N THR A 3 5.05 2.14 14.14
CA THR A 3 5.92 1.38 13.24
C THR A 3 5.80 1.94 11.82
N TYR A 4 6.93 2.21 11.17
CA TYR A 4 6.97 2.78 9.82
C TYR A 4 7.46 1.77 8.79
N SER A 5 6.81 1.75 7.61
CA SER A 5 7.20 0.99 6.42
C SER A 5 7.56 1.96 5.29
N LEU A 6 8.63 1.68 4.57
CA LEU A 6 9.02 2.40 3.36
C LEU A 6 8.31 1.75 2.17
N ALA A 7 7.27 2.40 1.65
CA ALA A 7 6.52 1.89 0.50
C ALA A 7 7.35 1.89 -0.79
N TYR A 8 7.04 0.95 -1.70
CA TYR A 8 7.72 0.86 -3.00
C TYR A 8 7.76 2.19 -3.75
N LEU A 9 6.63 2.90 -3.85
CA LEU A 9 6.57 4.14 -4.63
C LEU A 9 7.46 5.26 -4.08
N THR A 10 7.82 5.25 -2.80
CA THR A 10 8.71 6.23 -2.19
C THR A 10 10.18 6.00 -2.56
N ALA A 11 10.56 4.75 -2.83
CA ALA A 11 11.94 4.37 -3.20
C ALA A 11 11.96 3.49 -4.46
N ASN A 12 11.23 3.92 -5.50
CA ASN A 12 10.92 3.11 -6.68
C ASN A 12 12.07 2.96 -7.69
N ALA A 13 13.16 3.70 -7.53
CA ALA A 13 14.38 3.54 -8.33
C ALA A 13 15.34 2.50 -7.71
N SER A 14 15.12 2.08 -6.46
CA SER A 14 15.95 1.13 -5.73
C SER A 14 15.58 -0.32 -6.04
N THR A 15 16.57 -1.20 -6.07
CA THR A 15 16.35 -2.65 -6.02
C THR A 15 15.82 -3.07 -4.65
N VAL A 16 15.29 -4.29 -4.52
CA VAL A 16 14.77 -4.79 -3.23
C VAL A 16 15.84 -4.74 -2.12
N PRO A 17 17.08 -5.27 -2.31
CA PRO A 17 18.12 -5.15 -1.30
C PRO A 17 18.48 -3.70 -0.94
N GLN A 18 18.52 -2.80 -1.94
CA GLN A 18 18.80 -1.38 -1.71
C GLN A 18 17.69 -0.69 -0.89
N ALA A 19 16.41 -0.94 -1.21
CA ALA A 19 15.29 -0.39 -0.45
C ALA A 19 15.33 -0.83 1.03
N ILE A 20 15.65 -2.10 1.29
CA ILE A 20 15.83 -2.64 2.66
C ILE A 20 17.00 -1.95 3.37
N GLY A 21 18.13 -1.76 2.68
CA GLY A 21 19.30 -1.03 3.22
C GLY A 21 18.95 0.42 3.58
N ILE A 22 18.26 1.13 2.70
CA ILE A 22 17.75 2.50 2.94
C ILE A 22 16.82 2.50 4.17
N ALA A 23 15.87 1.58 4.24
CA ALA A 23 14.94 1.46 5.35
C ALA A 23 15.68 1.27 6.68
N ALA A 24 16.68 0.38 6.71
CA ALA A 24 17.51 0.14 7.90
C ALA A 24 18.26 1.38 8.36
N GLU A 25 18.93 2.07 7.44
CA GLU A 25 19.73 3.26 7.76
C GLU A 25 18.87 4.42 8.31
N LEU A 26 17.61 4.52 7.86
CA LEU A 26 16.69 5.58 8.25
C LEU A 26 15.79 5.21 9.45
N GLY A 27 15.80 3.94 9.88
CA GLY A 27 15.02 3.48 11.02
C GLY A 27 13.56 3.13 10.69
N TYR A 28 13.27 2.78 9.44
CA TYR A 28 12.04 2.07 9.10
C TYR A 28 12.13 0.62 9.58
N ALA A 29 11.03 0.07 10.07
CA ALA A 29 10.96 -1.33 10.49
C ALA A 29 10.66 -2.29 9.33
N TYR A 30 10.01 -1.77 8.27
CA TYR A 30 9.54 -2.55 7.14
C TYR A 30 9.74 -1.82 5.81
N VAL A 31 9.61 -2.60 4.73
CA VAL A 31 9.45 -2.10 3.35
C VAL A 31 8.18 -2.66 2.73
N GLY A 32 7.55 -1.91 1.82
CA GLY A 32 6.59 -2.41 0.83
C GLY A 32 7.30 -2.68 -0.49
N LEU A 33 6.92 -3.73 -1.21
CA LEU A 33 7.59 -4.16 -2.43
C LEU A 33 6.61 -4.35 -3.58
N ARG A 34 7.00 -3.95 -4.79
CA ARG A 34 6.29 -4.30 -6.04
C ARG A 34 7.10 -5.33 -6.81
N VAL A 35 6.72 -6.59 -6.69
CA VAL A 35 7.47 -7.73 -7.27
C VAL A 35 6.86 -8.30 -8.55
N GLN A 36 5.78 -7.68 -9.03
CA GLN A 36 5.15 -7.94 -10.32
C GLN A 36 4.64 -6.63 -10.95
N PRO A 37 4.52 -6.54 -12.28
CA PRO A 37 4.04 -5.33 -12.91
C PRO A 37 2.57 -5.05 -12.57
N ASN A 38 2.24 -3.77 -12.32
CA ASN A 38 0.87 -3.29 -12.06
C ASN A 38 0.07 -3.06 -13.38
N GLY A 39 0.51 -3.62 -14.47
CA GLY A 39 -0.07 -3.49 -15.79
C GLY A 39 1.01 -3.67 -16.87
N PRO A 40 0.64 -3.76 -18.15
CA PRO A 40 1.61 -3.93 -19.24
C PRO A 40 2.70 -2.86 -19.23
N GLY A 41 3.97 -3.28 -19.13
CA GLY A 41 5.13 -2.38 -19.12
C GLY A 41 5.33 -1.54 -17.86
N ALA A 42 4.53 -1.72 -16.81
CA ALA A 42 4.70 -0.99 -15.56
C ALA A 42 5.99 -1.45 -14.84
N PRO A 43 6.74 -0.52 -14.22
CA PRO A 43 7.96 -0.85 -13.50
C PRO A 43 7.65 -1.67 -12.24
N TYR A 44 8.56 -2.57 -11.92
CA TYR A 44 8.54 -3.39 -10.71
C TYR A 44 9.96 -3.82 -10.33
N GLN A 45 10.13 -4.29 -9.11
CA GLN A 45 11.41 -4.80 -8.62
C GLN A 45 11.56 -6.28 -9.00
N THR A 46 12.61 -6.62 -9.74
CA THR A 46 12.87 -8.01 -10.13
C THR A 46 13.27 -8.82 -8.89
N LEU A 47 12.45 -9.80 -8.57
CA LEU A 47 12.69 -10.71 -7.45
C LEU A 47 12.14 -12.12 -7.75
N ILE A 48 10.90 -12.20 -8.27
CA ILE A 48 10.27 -13.47 -8.65
C ILE A 48 11.06 -14.07 -9.81
N GLY A 49 11.54 -15.32 -9.61
CA GLY A 49 12.36 -16.03 -10.62
C GLY A 49 13.85 -15.70 -10.58
N ASP A 50 14.30 -14.75 -9.75
CA ASP A 50 15.72 -14.44 -9.56
C ASP A 50 16.23 -14.94 -8.20
N ALA A 51 16.80 -16.15 -8.21
CA ALA A 51 17.32 -16.77 -6.98
C ALA A 51 18.54 -16.02 -6.39
N ALA A 52 19.28 -15.24 -7.18
CA ALA A 52 20.41 -14.48 -6.68
C ALA A 52 19.94 -13.27 -5.91
N VAL A 53 19.02 -12.49 -6.50
CA VAL A 53 18.40 -11.34 -5.83
C VAL A 53 17.62 -11.77 -4.58
N LEU A 54 16.93 -12.91 -4.62
CA LEU A 54 16.22 -13.42 -3.44
C LEU A 54 17.20 -13.76 -2.28
N ARG A 55 18.32 -14.42 -2.57
CA ARG A 55 19.32 -14.72 -1.53
C ARG A 55 19.93 -13.44 -0.94
N GLU A 56 20.27 -12.48 -1.80
CA GLU A 56 20.76 -11.16 -1.36
C GLU A 56 19.73 -10.44 -0.49
N THR A 57 18.48 -10.38 -0.93
CA THR A 57 17.35 -9.81 -0.16
C THR A 57 17.25 -10.43 1.23
N GLN A 58 17.24 -11.76 1.30
CA GLN A 58 17.16 -12.47 2.58
C GLN A 58 18.39 -12.24 3.48
N ALA A 59 19.58 -12.07 2.89
CA ALA A 59 20.79 -11.73 3.65
C ALA A 59 20.66 -10.32 4.26
N VAL A 60 20.30 -9.31 3.46
CA VAL A 60 20.13 -7.94 3.93
C VAL A 60 19.02 -7.86 5.00
N MET A 61 17.89 -8.58 4.82
CA MET A 61 16.85 -8.66 5.86
C MET A 61 17.36 -9.20 7.19
N ARG A 62 18.16 -10.28 7.15
CA ARG A 62 18.76 -10.86 8.38
C ARG A 62 19.75 -9.92 9.05
N ASP A 63 20.59 -9.26 8.24
CA ASP A 63 21.66 -8.38 8.74
C ASP A 63 21.11 -7.08 9.34
N THR A 64 19.98 -6.59 8.80
CA THR A 64 19.37 -5.32 9.20
C THR A 64 18.19 -5.46 10.17
N GLY A 65 17.53 -6.61 10.17
CA GLY A 65 16.28 -6.82 10.89
C GLY A 65 15.05 -6.18 10.26
N VAL A 66 15.18 -5.49 9.11
CA VAL A 66 14.05 -4.91 8.37
C VAL A 66 13.23 -6.01 7.71
N GLY A 67 11.91 -6.01 7.95
CA GLY A 67 10.98 -6.95 7.34
C GLY A 67 10.32 -6.43 6.07
N VAL A 68 9.58 -7.30 5.39
CA VAL A 68 8.63 -6.90 4.34
C VAL A 68 7.25 -6.82 4.97
N TYR A 69 6.57 -5.67 4.86
CA TYR A 69 5.20 -5.54 5.37
C TYR A 69 4.20 -5.94 4.32
N ASP A 70 4.21 -5.28 3.18
CA ASP A 70 3.24 -5.47 2.11
C ASP A 70 3.89 -5.76 0.76
N LEU A 71 3.13 -6.44 -0.07
CA LEU A 71 3.39 -6.59 -1.49
C LEU A 71 2.31 -5.85 -2.27
N GLU A 72 2.70 -5.11 -3.27
CA GLU A 72 1.78 -4.43 -4.18
C GLU A 72 1.99 -4.90 -5.62
N ILE A 73 0.99 -5.05 -6.44
CA ILE A 73 -0.43 -4.89 -6.24
C ILE A 73 -1.14 -6.01 -7.00
N ILE A 74 -2.20 -6.56 -6.47
CA ILE A 74 -3.10 -7.44 -7.21
C ILE A 74 -4.33 -6.63 -7.62
N ARG A 75 -4.67 -6.67 -8.91
CA ARG A 75 -5.85 -5.99 -9.46
C ARG A 75 -6.93 -6.99 -9.82
N ILE A 76 -8.12 -6.83 -9.22
CA ILE A 76 -9.27 -7.67 -9.53
C ILE A 76 -10.10 -6.98 -10.61
N GLY A 77 -9.86 -7.35 -11.86
CA GLY A 77 -10.63 -6.92 -13.02
C GLY A 77 -11.53 -8.03 -13.56
N GLU A 78 -12.19 -7.77 -14.68
CA GLU A 78 -13.12 -8.71 -15.31
C GLU A 78 -12.50 -10.08 -15.65
N GLN A 79 -11.23 -10.11 -16.03
CA GLN A 79 -10.49 -11.31 -16.45
C GLN A 79 -9.59 -11.87 -15.33
N PHE A 80 -9.82 -11.47 -14.08
CA PHE A 80 -9.01 -11.86 -12.94
C PHE A 80 -8.99 -13.40 -12.75
N LYS A 81 -7.79 -13.91 -12.44
CA LYS A 81 -7.59 -15.32 -12.08
C LYS A 81 -6.65 -15.41 -10.90
N VAL A 82 -7.06 -16.01 -9.82
CA VAL A 82 -6.24 -16.23 -8.61
C VAL A 82 -4.91 -16.92 -8.94
N ALA A 83 -4.93 -17.88 -9.85
CA ALA A 83 -3.75 -18.67 -10.22
C ALA A 83 -2.60 -17.82 -10.79
N ASP A 84 -2.91 -16.68 -11.42
CA ASP A 84 -1.89 -15.78 -12.00
C ASP A 84 -1.03 -15.10 -10.93
N HIS A 85 -1.45 -15.14 -9.65
CA HIS A 85 -0.77 -14.52 -8.52
C HIS A 85 -0.08 -15.52 -7.58
N ALA A 86 0.00 -16.81 -7.96
CA ALA A 86 0.61 -17.84 -7.12
C ALA A 86 2.07 -17.53 -6.78
N ALA A 87 2.84 -16.99 -7.73
CA ALA A 87 4.24 -16.62 -7.52
C ALA A 87 4.39 -15.46 -6.51
N LEU A 88 3.49 -14.47 -6.54
CA LEU A 88 3.48 -13.38 -5.58
C LEU A 88 3.16 -13.90 -4.16
N MET A 89 2.18 -14.78 -4.01
CA MET A 89 1.85 -15.38 -2.72
C MET A 89 3.01 -16.18 -2.15
N ALA A 90 3.68 -16.99 -2.98
CA ALA A 90 4.82 -17.79 -2.57
C ALA A 90 6.02 -16.94 -2.15
N ILE A 91 6.33 -15.86 -2.89
CA ILE A 91 7.42 -14.95 -2.49
C ILE A 91 7.05 -14.17 -1.23
N GLY A 92 5.79 -13.77 -1.06
CA GLY A 92 5.29 -13.14 0.16
C GLY A 92 5.53 -14.01 1.39
N GLN A 93 5.17 -15.28 1.33
CA GLN A 93 5.46 -16.24 2.40
C GLN A 93 6.97 -16.38 2.66
N THR A 94 7.76 -16.48 1.59
CA THR A 94 9.22 -16.64 1.70
C THR A 94 9.89 -15.45 2.38
N LEU A 95 9.38 -14.23 2.18
CA LEU A 95 9.88 -13.00 2.79
C LEU A 95 9.19 -12.68 4.13
N GLY A 96 8.19 -13.45 4.54
CA GLY A 96 7.43 -13.20 5.76
C GLY A 96 6.57 -11.93 5.68
N ALA A 97 6.16 -11.54 4.46
CA ALA A 97 5.23 -10.44 4.23
C ALA A 97 3.92 -10.66 5.01
N LYS A 98 3.23 -9.58 5.34
CA LYS A 98 1.99 -9.60 6.13
C LYS A 98 0.76 -9.35 5.26
N ALA A 99 0.86 -8.44 4.31
CA ALA A 99 -0.25 -7.90 3.56
C ALA A 99 0.01 -7.92 2.06
N VAL A 100 -1.08 -7.93 1.29
CA VAL A 100 -1.05 -7.63 -0.15
C VAL A 100 -2.07 -6.54 -0.44
N LEU A 101 -1.64 -5.47 -1.08
CA LEU A 101 -2.50 -4.40 -1.57
C LEU A 101 -3.35 -4.91 -2.74
N ILE A 102 -4.67 -4.79 -2.61
CA ILE A 102 -5.65 -5.22 -3.62
C ILE A 102 -6.37 -4.00 -4.19
N ALA A 103 -6.36 -3.86 -5.51
CA ALA A 103 -7.19 -2.90 -6.24
C ALA A 103 -8.37 -3.61 -6.90
N ALA A 104 -9.52 -2.95 -6.98
CA ALA A 104 -10.75 -3.53 -7.51
C ALA A 104 -11.25 -2.72 -8.72
N ASP A 105 -11.06 -3.26 -9.91
CA ASP A 105 -11.44 -2.62 -11.18
C ASP A 105 -12.71 -3.22 -11.81
N ASP A 106 -13.16 -4.39 -11.33
CA ASP A 106 -14.34 -5.04 -11.88
C ASP A 106 -15.62 -4.32 -11.47
N THR A 107 -16.35 -3.80 -12.44
CA THR A 107 -17.62 -3.09 -12.22
C THR A 107 -18.80 -4.02 -11.93
N ASN A 108 -18.66 -5.32 -12.12
CA ASN A 108 -19.63 -6.31 -11.68
C ASN A 108 -19.39 -6.68 -10.22
N GLU A 109 -20.16 -6.08 -9.33
CA GLU A 109 -19.97 -6.16 -7.88
C GLU A 109 -20.03 -7.62 -7.35
N SER A 110 -20.92 -8.48 -7.88
CA SER A 110 -21.00 -9.88 -7.46
C SER A 110 -19.74 -10.64 -7.86
N ARG A 111 -19.30 -10.52 -9.12
CA ARG A 111 -18.07 -11.16 -9.61
C ARG A 111 -16.84 -10.65 -8.87
N LEU A 112 -16.79 -9.34 -8.57
CA LEU A 112 -15.73 -8.74 -7.77
C LEU A 112 -15.67 -9.37 -6.37
N ALA A 113 -16.80 -9.48 -5.69
CA ALA A 113 -16.89 -10.07 -4.36
C ALA A 113 -16.49 -11.55 -4.35
N ASP A 114 -16.97 -12.33 -5.33
CA ASP A 114 -16.62 -13.75 -5.49
C ASP A 114 -15.10 -13.92 -5.72
N ASN A 115 -14.52 -13.11 -6.60
CA ASN A 115 -13.08 -13.13 -6.88
C ASN A 115 -12.24 -12.68 -5.69
N TYR A 116 -12.70 -11.68 -4.93
CA TYR A 116 -12.03 -11.24 -3.71
C TYR A 116 -12.06 -12.33 -2.63
N ALA A 117 -13.20 -12.99 -2.43
CA ALA A 117 -13.31 -14.12 -1.51
C ALA A 117 -12.35 -15.26 -1.90
N ALA A 118 -12.33 -15.64 -3.19
CA ALA A 118 -11.44 -16.67 -3.70
C ALA A 118 -9.95 -16.30 -3.54
N LEU A 119 -9.60 -15.02 -3.72
CA LEU A 119 -8.25 -14.52 -3.48
C LEU A 119 -7.89 -14.62 -2.00
N CYS A 120 -8.77 -14.18 -1.08
CA CYS A 120 -8.57 -14.31 0.35
C CYS A 120 -8.32 -15.77 0.76
N ASP A 121 -9.13 -16.70 0.26
CA ASP A 121 -8.95 -18.12 0.53
C ASP A 121 -7.61 -18.67 0.04
N ALA A 122 -7.17 -18.25 -1.15
CA ALA A 122 -5.88 -18.63 -1.70
C ALA A 122 -4.69 -18.05 -0.94
N MET A 123 -4.82 -16.84 -0.39
CA MET A 123 -3.77 -16.14 0.35
C MET A 123 -3.60 -16.64 1.79
N ARG A 124 -4.67 -17.17 2.40
CA ARG A 124 -4.68 -17.60 3.80
C ARG A 124 -3.59 -18.62 4.15
N PRO A 125 -3.30 -19.68 3.34
CA PRO A 125 -2.22 -20.63 3.64
C PRO A 125 -0.82 -19.99 3.64
N TYR A 126 -0.65 -18.84 2.99
CA TYR A 126 0.60 -18.09 2.93
C TYR A 126 0.76 -17.10 4.09
N GLY A 127 -0.25 -16.98 4.97
CA GLY A 127 -0.25 -16.03 6.10
C GLY A 127 -0.42 -14.57 5.67
N LEU A 128 -1.00 -14.33 4.49
CA LEU A 128 -1.16 -13.00 3.90
C LEU A 128 -2.58 -12.48 4.10
N THR A 129 -2.73 -11.19 4.39
CA THR A 129 -4.00 -10.48 4.32
C THR A 129 -4.21 -9.87 2.94
N ALA A 130 -5.48 -9.77 2.51
CA ALA A 130 -5.88 -9.13 1.27
C ALA A 130 -6.47 -7.75 1.60
N ASP A 131 -5.67 -6.71 1.51
CA ASP A 131 -6.05 -5.36 1.93
C ASP A 131 -6.59 -4.57 0.76
N LEU A 132 -7.93 -4.45 0.70
CA LEU A 132 -8.66 -3.78 -0.37
C LEU A 132 -8.51 -2.26 -0.24
N GLU A 133 -7.78 -1.67 -1.16
CA GLU A 133 -7.60 -0.23 -1.24
C GLU A 133 -8.72 0.41 -2.05
N PHE A 134 -9.44 1.35 -1.44
CA PHE A 134 -10.39 2.16 -2.19
C PHE A 134 -9.66 3.29 -2.92
N MET A 135 -9.93 3.41 -4.22
CA MET A 135 -9.33 4.43 -5.09
C MET A 135 -10.42 5.10 -5.93
N PRO A 136 -10.54 6.43 -5.95
CA PRO A 136 -11.66 7.14 -6.58
C PRO A 136 -11.94 6.82 -8.05
N TRP A 137 -10.94 6.33 -8.78
CA TRP A 137 -11.06 5.97 -10.21
C TRP A 137 -11.31 4.48 -10.48
N THR A 138 -11.45 3.66 -9.44
CA THR A 138 -11.72 2.21 -9.57
C THR A 138 -13.20 1.89 -9.31
N ALA A 139 -13.57 0.62 -9.34
CA ALA A 139 -14.91 0.18 -8.97
C ALA A 139 -15.19 0.36 -7.45
N VAL A 140 -14.13 0.32 -6.62
CA VAL A 140 -14.20 0.58 -5.18
C VAL A 140 -13.66 1.96 -4.89
N LYS A 141 -14.54 2.95 -4.80
CA LYS A 141 -14.20 4.39 -4.83
C LYS A 141 -13.99 5.01 -3.45
N ASP A 142 -14.52 4.40 -2.40
CA ASP A 142 -14.56 4.93 -1.03
C ASP A 142 -14.65 3.80 0.00
N ALA A 143 -14.53 4.15 1.28
CA ALA A 143 -14.55 3.18 2.38
C ALA A 143 -15.87 2.38 2.44
N LYS A 144 -17.01 2.98 2.09
CA LYS A 144 -18.31 2.29 2.09
C LYS A 144 -18.37 1.22 1.02
N SER A 145 -17.87 1.51 -0.17
CA SER A 145 -17.81 0.51 -1.25
C SER A 145 -16.82 -0.61 -0.93
N ALA A 146 -15.70 -0.31 -0.27
CA ALA A 146 -14.77 -1.34 0.21
C ALA A 146 -15.43 -2.26 1.26
N MET A 147 -16.10 -1.69 2.26
CA MET A 147 -16.87 -2.45 3.25
C MET A 147 -17.92 -3.34 2.58
N ARG A 148 -18.66 -2.80 1.60
CA ARG A 148 -19.70 -3.54 0.88
C ARG A 148 -19.13 -4.75 0.13
N VAL A 149 -17.98 -4.63 -0.53
CA VAL A 149 -17.34 -5.77 -1.20
C VAL A 149 -16.95 -6.85 -0.19
N ILE A 150 -16.37 -6.48 0.96
CA ILE A 150 -16.01 -7.43 2.02
C ILE A 150 -17.24 -8.14 2.59
N GLU A 151 -18.33 -7.42 2.80
CA GLU A 151 -19.61 -8.02 3.26
C GLU A 151 -20.15 -9.02 2.25
N LEU A 152 -20.21 -8.66 0.97
CA LEU A 152 -20.67 -9.55 -0.10
C LEU A 152 -19.75 -10.76 -0.27
N ALA A 153 -18.46 -10.62 -0.03
CA ALA A 153 -17.47 -11.72 -0.02
C ALA A 153 -17.59 -12.64 1.21
N GLY A 154 -18.54 -12.39 2.12
CA GLY A 154 -18.76 -13.21 3.32
C GLY A 154 -17.76 -12.95 4.45
N ARG A 155 -17.09 -11.80 4.48
CA ARG A 155 -16.12 -11.37 5.51
C ARG A 155 -15.00 -12.40 5.72
N PRO A 156 -14.15 -12.70 4.73
CA PRO A 156 -13.03 -13.61 4.91
C PRO A 156 -12.14 -13.17 6.08
N SER A 157 -11.61 -14.12 6.85
CA SER A 157 -10.85 -13.82 8.09
C SER A 157 -9.53 -13.09 7.88
N ASN A 158 -9.02 -13.06 6.65
CA ASN A 158 -7.82 -12.33 6.23
C ASN A 158 -8.15 -11.19 5.25
N ALA A 159 -9.43 -10.77 5.19
CA ALA A 159 -9.82 -9.56 4.47
C ALA A 159 -9.34 -8.32 5.24
N GLY A 160 -9.02 -7.25 4.51
CA GLY A 160 -8.67 -5.96 5.08
C GLY A 160 -9.09 -4.79 4.20
N ILE A 161 -9.06 -3.61 4.77
CA ILE A 161 -9.20 -2.33 4.06
C ILE A 161 -7.93 -1.54 4.26
N LEU A 162 -7.29 -1.19 3.14
CA LEU A 162 -6.18 -0.25 3.15
C LEU A 162 -6.71 1.17 3.02
N VAL A 163 -6.37 1.99 4.00
CA VAL A 163 -6.69 3.42 4.00
C VAL A 163 -5.45 4.20 3.59
N ASP A 164 -5.45 4.71 2.36
CA ASP A 164 -4.44 5.64 1.86
C ASP A 164 -4.94 7.08 2.04
N ALA A 165 -4.08 7.96 2.55
CA ALA A 165 -4.43 9.37 2.81
C ALA A 165 -4.84 10.12 1.54
N LEU A 166 -4.19 9.87 0.38
CA LEU A 166 -4.56 10.48 -0.90
C LEU A 166 -5.99 10.09 -1.29
N HIS A 167 -6.30 8.79 -1.21
CA HIS A 167 -7.60 8.27 -1.62
C HIS A 167 -8.70 8.67 -0.66
N PHE A 168 -8.40 8.77 0.64
CA PHE A 168 -9.28 9.41 1.61
C PHE A 168 -9.59 10.87 1.20
N GLY A 169 -8.57 11.70 0.96
CA GLY A 169 -8.72 13.12 0.64
C GLY A 169 -9.35 13.41 -0.73
N ARG A 170 -9.41 12.42 -1.62
CA ARG A 170 -9.95 12.50 -2.99
C ARG A 170 -11.23 11.69 -3.21
N SER A 171 -11.81 11.11 -2.16
CA SER A 171 -13.07 10.35 -2.21
C SER A 171 -14.17 11.00 -1.35
N THR A 172 -15.34 10.40 -1.36
CA THR A 172 -16.47 10.82 -0.50
C THR A 172 -16.36 10.28 0.92
N THR A 173 -15.27 9.55 1.24
CA THR A 173 -15.01 8.98 2.56
C THR A 173 -14.85 10.08 3.61
N THR A 174 -15.56 9.96 4.72
CA THR A 174 -15.48 10.87 5.87
C THR A 174 -14.70 10.21 7.02
N LEU A 175 -14.24 11.00 7.99
CA LEU A 175 -13.64 10.46 9.22
C LEU A 175 -14.60 9.53 9.97
N GLN A 176 -15.90 9.78 9.89
CA GLN A 176 -16.92 8.90 10.48
C GLN A 176 -16.97 7.54 9.75
N ASP A 177 -16.80 7.52 8.44
CA ASP A 177 -16.73 6.27 7.68
C ASP A 177 -15.47 5.46 8.05
N ILE A 178 -14.33 6.14 8.24
CA ILE A 178 -13.09 5.50 8.72
C ILE A 178 -13.29 4.93 10.13
N ALA A 179 -13.89 5.70 11.05
CA ALA A 179 -14.16 5.23 12.41
C ALA A 179 -15.13 4.04 12.48
N ALA A 180 -15.96 3.86 11.45
CA ALA A 180 -16.89 2.74 11.34
C ALA A 180 -16.27 1.45 10.79
N ILE A 181 -15.04 1.48 10.29
CA ILE A 181 -14.34 0.27 9.83
C ILE A 181 -13.98 -0.60 11.05
N PRO A 182 -14.41 -1.87 11.09
CA PRO A 182 -14.02 -2.79 12.17
C PRO A 182 -12.51 -2.91 12.32
N ARG A 183 -12.02 -2.94 13.57
CA ARG A 183 -10.56 -2.98 13.86
C ARG A 183 -9.86 -4.14 13.17
N GLU A 184 -10.52 -5.29 13.07
CA GLU A 184 -9.99 -6.50 12.45
C GLU A 184 -9.77 -6.39 10.94
N LEU A 185 -10.34 -5.38 10.29
CA LEU A 185 -10.14 -5.09 8.86
C LEU A 185 -9.04 -4.05 8.61
N LEU A 186 -8.40 -3.52 9.64
CA LEU A 186 -7.35 -2.52 9.53
C LEU A 186 -6.00 -3.14 9.89
N HIS A 187 -5.15 -3.41 8.89
CA HIS A 187 -3.84 -4.02 9.09
C HIS A 187 -2.70 -3.00 9.01
N TYR A 188 -2.83 -2.01 8.13
CA TYR A 188 -1.90 -0.88 7.99
C TYR A 188 -2.61 0.28 7.28
N ALA A 189 -1.96 1.44 7.23
CA ALA A 189 -2.46 2.60 6.50
C ALA A 189 -1.31 3.28 5.74
N GLN A 190 -1.64 3.99 4.65
CA GLN A 190 -0.65 4.70 3.86
C GLN A 190 -0.71 6.21 4.10
N MET A 191 0.49 6.79 4.31
CA MET A 191 0.69 8.21 4.58
C MET A 191 1.24 8.92 3.36
N CYS A 192 0.58 9.98 2.97
CA CYS A 192 1.05 11.04 2.08
C CYS A 192 0.21 12.29 2.30
N ASP A 193 0.42 13.32 1.49
CA ASP A 193 -0.45 14.48 1.38
C ASP A 193 -0.64 14.86 -0.09
N ALA A 194 -1.61 15.69 -0.37
CA ALA A 194 -1.90 16.25 -1.69
C ALA A 194 -2.93 17.38 -1.58
N GLN A 195 -3.29 17.98 -2.71
CA GLN A 195 -4.50 18.79 -2.83
C GLN A 195 -5.74 17.89 -2.67
N ALA A 196 -6.52 18.09 -1.61
CA ALA A 196 -7.78 17.39 -1.38
C ALA A 196 -8.90 17.92 -2.25
N GLY A 197 -9.96 17.12 -2.47
CA GLY A 197 -11.17 17.52 -3.17
C GLY A 197 -11.72 16.42 -4.08
N LEU A 198 -12.91 16.70 -4.66
CA LEU A 198 -13.64 15.74 -5.50
C LEU A 198 -13.68 16.11 -6.98
N ASN A 199 -13.15 17.29 -7.35
CA ASN A 199 -13.25 17.84 -8.71
C ASN A 199 -11.98 17.59 -9.51
N PHE A 200 -11.55 16.30 -9.57
CA PHE A 200 -10.41 15.88 -10.36
C PHE A 200 -10.85 14.91 -11.45
N THR A 201 -10.25 15.03 -12.63
CA THR A 201 -10.39 14.03 -13.69
C THR A 201 -9.68 12.73 -13.29
N THR A 202 -10.04 11.63 -13.93
CA THR A 202 -9.35 10.34 -13.73
C THR A 202 -7.84 10.44 -14.00
N GLU A 203 -7.45 11.22 -15.02
CA GLU A 203 -6.03 11.44 -15.35
C GLU A 203 -5.29 12.17 -14.23
N GLU A 204 -5.87 13.23 -13.66
CA GLU A 204 -5.29 13.98 -12.54
C GLU A 204 -5.19 13.13 -11.27
N LEU A 205 -6.21 12.31 -10.98
CA LEU A 205 -6.19 11.37 -9.87
C LEU A 205 -5.02 10.38 -9.99
N ILE A 206 -4.89 9.75 -11.17
CA ILE A 206 -3.83 8.76 -11.44
C ILE A 206 -2.46 9.43 -11.49
N HIS A 207 -2.34 10.63 -12.07
CA HIS A 207 -1.09 11.38 -12.12
C HIS A 207 -0.58 11.66 -10.70
N THR A 208 -1.40 12.26 -9.84
CA THR A 208 -1.01 12.53 -8.46
C THR A 208 -0.60 11.25 -7.73
N ALA A 209 -1.41 10.19 -7.85
CA ALA A 209 -1.16 8.92 -7.17
C ALA A 209 0.17 8.26 -7.54
N ARG A 210 0.65 8.47 -8.77
CA ARG A 210 1.81 7.76 -9.32
C ARG A 210 3.05 8.63 -9.52
N GLN A 211 2.94 9.97 -9.41
CA GLN A 211 4.01 10.88 -9.80
C GLN A 211 4.19 12.10 -8.88
N GLU A 212 3.14 12.56 -8.13
CA GLU A 212 3.16 13.92 -7.58
C GLU A 212 2.46 14.04 -6.21
N ARG A 213 2.71 13.07 -5.31
CA ARG A 213 2.26 13.20 -3.92
C ARG A 213 3.12 14.22 -3.16
N PHE A 214 2.56 14.84 -2.13
CA PHE A 214 3.22 15.83 -1.27
C PHE A 214 3.69 15.19 0.03
N LEU A 215 4.66 15.84 0.67
CA LEU A 215 5.02 15.52 2.04
C LEU A 215 3.86 15.91 2.99
N PRO A 216 3.62 15.12 4.06
CA PRO A 216 2.58 15.42 5.03
C PRO A 216 2.74 16.84 5.60
N GLY A 217 1.66 17.63 5.53
CA GLY A 217 1.61 19.04 5.91
C GLY A 217 1.89 20.03 4.78
N GLU A 218 2.20 19.59 3.57
CA GLU A 218 2.33 20.47 2.39
C GLU A 218 1.04 20.59 1.58
N GLY A 219 0.12 19.64 1.73
CA GLY A 219 -1.20 19.64 1.10
C GLY A 219 -2.28 20.18 2.02
N ASN A 220 -3.51 19.77 1.76
CA ASN A 220 -4.66 20.13 2.59
C ASN A 220 -5.59 18.95 2.88
N ILE A 221 -5.10 17.71 2.73
CA ILE A 221 -5.78 16.53 3.25
C ILE A 221 -5.72 16.59 4.78
N ASP A 222 -6.83 16.30 5.45
CA ASP A 222 -6.84 16.20 6.93
C ASP A 222 -6.13 14.92 7.40
N VAL A 223 -4.83 14.84 7.13
CA VAL A 223 -4.00 13.68 7.52
C VAL A 223 -3.92 13.53 9.04
N THR A 224 -3.92 14.63 9.78
CA THR A 224 -3.92 14.60 11.24
C THR A 224 -5.20 14.00 11.79
N GLY A 225 -6.36 14.45 11.31
CA GLY A 225 -7.66 13.88 11.69
C GLY A 225 -7.81 12.43 11.27
N LEU A 226 -7.34 12.07 10.07
CA LEU A 226 -7.35 10.69 9.58
C LEU A 226 -6.56 9.76 10.51
N PHE A 227 -5.29 10.07 10.78
CA PHE A 227 -4.42 9.22 11.60
C PHE A 227 -4.74 9.30 13.11
N ALA A 228 -5.48 10.31 13.56
CA ALA A 228 -6.06 10.32 14.89
C ALA A 228 -7.28 9.40 15.00
N THR A 229 -8.02 9.20 13.89
CA THR A 229 -9.20 8.32 13.83
C THR A 229 -8.80 6.84 13.69
N LEU A 230 -7.71 6.55 12.97
CA LEU A 230 -7.17 5.20 12.80
C LEU A 230 -6.58 4.67 14.12
N PRO A 231 -6.58 3.33 14.35
CA PRO A 231 -5.92 2.72 15.50
C PRO A 231 -4.44 3.13 15.58
N GLN A 232 -4.00 3.52 16.78
CA GLN A 232 -2.66 4.08 16.99
C GLN A 232 -1.52 3.05 16.88
N ASP A 233 -1.86 1.77 16.90
CA ASP A 233 -0.95 0.63 16.75
C ASP A 233 -0.79 0.15 15.29
N LEU A 234 -1.51 0.76 14.35
CA LEU A 234 -1.35 0.42 12.93
C LEU A 234 0.04 0.82 12.43
N PRO A 235 0.73 -0.05 11.69
CA PRO A 235 1.88 0.33 10.89
C PRO A 235 1.51 1.41 9.87
N VAL A 236 2.39 2.38 9.71
CA VAL A 236 2.25 3.48 8.76
C VAL A 236 3.20 3.25 7.60
N SER A 237 2.65 2.91 6.43
CA SER A 237 3.41 2.81 5.18
C SER A 237 3.52 4.20 4.56
N ILE A 238 4.75 4.68 4.41
CA ILE A 238 5.00 6.02 3.85
C ILE A 238 5.07 5.88 2.34
N GLU A 239 4.01 6.31 1.66
CA GLU A 239 3.87 6.18 0.21
C GLU A 239 3.80 7.56 -0.46
N ILE A 240 4.97 8.15 -0.68
CA ILE A 240 5.10 9.50 -1.21
C ILE A 240 5.98 9.48 -2.46
N VAL A 241 5.35 9.20 -3.61
CA VAL A 241 6.02 9.36 -4.90
C VAL A 241 5.95 10.83 -5.32
N ASN A 242 7.11 11.41 -5.63
CA ASN A 242 7.20 12.71 -6.29
C ASN A 242 8.43 12.71 -7.20
N LEU A 243 8.21 12.38 -8.48
CA LEU A 243 9.31 12.13 -9.42
C LEU A 243 10.15 13.36 -9.71
N GLU A 244 9.58 14.56 -9.63
CA GLU A 244 10.30 15.80 -9.84
C GLU A 244 11.27 16.09 -8.69
N ARG A 245 10.81 15.86 -7.44
CA ARG A 245 11.58 16.14 -6.22
C ARG A 245 12.56 15.03 -5.85
N SER A 246 12.18 13.77 -6.10
CA SER A 246 13.01 12.61 -5.70
C SER A 246 14.20 12.36 -6.63
N LYS A 247 14.03 12.52 -7.96
CA LYS A 247 15.10 12.25 -8.94
C LYS A 247 16.40 13.01 -8.69
N PRO A 248 16.41 14.31 -8.36
CA PRO A 248 17.67 15.04 -8.13
C PRO A 248 18.43 14.60 -6.89
N ILE A 249 17.72 14.07 -5.88
CA ILE A 249 18.32 13.77 -4.56
C ILE A 249 18.47 12.27 -4.27
N GLY A 250 17.77 11.42 -5.04
CA GLY A 250 17.77 9.97 -4.91
C GLY A 250 16.87 9.44 -3.78
N ASP A 251 16.58 8.13 -3.85
CA ASP A 251 15.58 7.47 -2.99
C ASP A 251 15.88 7.60 -1.49
N LYS A 252 17.14 7.50 -1.07
CA LYS A 252 17.51 7.59 0.35
C LYS A 252 17.19 8.97 0.93
N ALA A 253 17.65 10.03 0.29
CA ALA A 253 17.40 11.39 0.78
C ALA A 253 15.90 11.73 0.71
N TRP A 254 15.19 11.23 -0.31
CA TRP A 254 13.75 11.39 -0.40
C TRP A 254 13.01 10.66 0.71
N ALA A 255 13.34 9.38 0.98
CA ALA A 255 12.76 8.60 2.05
C ALA A 255 13.00 9.21 3.45
N GLU A 256 14.16 9.84 3.66
CA GLU A 256 14.47 10.56 4.90
C GLU A 256 13.55 11.78 5.10
N LEU A 257 13.37 12.59 4.05
CA LEU A 257 12.43 13.72 4.08
C LEU A 257 10.99 13.25 4.33
N CYS A 258 10.56 12.17 3.67
CA CYS A 258 9.22 11.60 3.84
C CYS A 258 8.99 11.11 5.28
N LEU A 259 9.95 10.41 5.86
CA LEU A 259 9.86 9.94 7.25
C LEU A 259 9.83 11.10 8.25
N SER A 260 10.70 12.10 8.05
CA SER A 260 10.77 13.27 8.92
C SER A 260 9.45 14.06 8.91
N ALA A 261 8.91 14.34 7.71
CA ALA A 261 7.62 15.03 7.57
C ALA A 261 6.48 14.24 8.21
N THR A 262 6.45 12.92 8.00
CA THR A 262 5.44 12.03 8.60
C THR A 262 5.50 12.06 10.13
N LYS A 263 6.68 11.87 10.71
CA LYS A 263 6.88 11.91 12.18
C LYS A 263 6.45 13.24 12.77
N LYS A 264 6.81 14.34 12.11
CA LYS A 264 6.42 15.69 12.53
C LYS A 264 4.91 15.87 12.61
N VAL A 265 4.17 15.44 11.57
CA VAL A 265 2.71 15.58 11.52
C VAL A 265 2.03 14.66 12.54
N LEU A 266 2.58 13.45 12.77
CA LEU A 266 2.03 12.48 13.71
C LEU A 266 2.49 12.69 15.17
N GLY A 267 3.38 13.66 15.43
CA GLY A 267 3.88 13.95 16.77
C GLY A 267 4.83 12.87 17.32
N ASP A 268 5.51 12.14 16.45
CA ASP A 268 6.48 11.09 16.80
C ASP A 268 7.94 11.57 16.70
N ALA A 269 8.16 12.86 16.50
CA ALA A 269 9.48 13.49 16.34
C ALA A 269 10.17 13.78 17.69
#